data_b92e6b5cee36f541dfda4845fed64cfa
#
_entry.id   b92e6b5cee36f541dfda4845fed64cfa
#
_cell.length_a   1.000
_cell.length_b   1.000
_cell.length_c   1.000
_cell.angle_alpha   90.00
_cell.angle_beta   90.00
_cell.angle_gamma   90.00
#
_symmetry.space_group_name_H-M   'P 1'
#
loop_
_entity.id
_entity.type
_entity.pdbx_description
1 polymer ?
#
loop_
_entity_poly.entity_id
_entity_poly.type
_entity_poly.pdbx_seq_one_letter_code
_entity_poly.pdbx_strand_id
1 'polypeptide(L)'
;MARKDSEHQKKSMSALFRGKAIFKPLNTGRIDERVACVREWVANIFFYTKNGITIMIDAGYNYARLREKMGWLDIDPAAIRHILITHQDTDHVGALETDSEQLFRDATVYIGEIENRYLTGETRWKVFHGLYKLPMVKTDNRRELLRDGQVLDIDGILIECLLVPGHTWGHMV
;
A
#
# COMPACT_ATOMS: atom_id res chain seq x y z
N MET A 1 23.06 -38.00 2.93
CA MET A 1 22.30 -37.20 1.95
C MET A 1 21.14 -36.44 2.60
N ALA A 2 20.39 -37.02 3.53
CA ALA A 2 19.20 -36.37 4.16
C ALA A 2 19.45 -35.09 4.98
N ARG A 3 20.66 -34.86 5.52
CA ARG A 3 20.96 -33.66 6.35
C ARG A 3 21.13 -32.36 5.53
N LYS A 4 21.60 -32.46 4.28
CA LYS A 4 21.77 -31.28 3.40
C LYS A 4 20.43 -30.76 2.87
N ASP A 5 19.49 -31.65 2.60
CA ASP A 5 18.17 -31.27 2.09
C ASP A 5 17.33 -30.55 3.17
N SER A 6 17.47 -30.96 4.45
CA SER A 6 16.74 -30.30 5.55
C SER A 6 17.25 -28.90 5.86
N GLU A 7 18.55 -28.64 5.70
CA GLU A 7 19.12 -27.30 5.89
C GLU A 7 18.75 -26.36 4.74
N HIS A 8 18.71 -26.88 3.52
CA HIS A 8 18.30 -26.10 2.34
C HIS A 8 16.81 -25.76 2.39
N GLN A 9 15.95 -26.70 2.82
CA GLN A 9 14.52 -26.44 3.06
C GLN A 9 14.29 -25.41 4.18
N LYS A 10 15.03 -25.49 5.31
CA LYS A 10 14.94 -24.50 6.39
C LYS A 10 15.39 -23.11 5.96
N LYS A 11 16.44 -22.98 5.16
CA LYS A 11 16.89 -21.71 4.58
C LYS A 11 15.89 -21.15 3.57
N SER A 12 15.28 -22.00 2.75
CA SER A 12 14.24 -21.61 1.79
C SER A 12 12.98 -21.13 2.49
N MET A 13 12.50 -21.86 3.50
CA MET A 13 11.33 -21.42 4.30
C MET A 13 11.60 -20.14 5.08
N SER A 14 12.79 -19.97 5.67
CA SER A 14 13.11 -18.73 6.38
C SER A 14 13.23 -17.52 5.44
N ALA A 15 13.63 -17.73 4.19
CA ALA A 15 13.67 -16.70 3.16
C ALA A 15 12.27 -16.35 2.66
N LEU A 16 11.37 -17.34 2.54
CA LEU A 16 9.96 -17.17 2.23
C LEU A 16 9.26 -16.30 3.28
N PHE A 17 9.47 -16.61 4.57
CA PHE A 17 8.94 -15.82 5.69
C PHE A 17 9.54 -14.42 5.79
N ARG A 18 10.73 -14.18 5.23
CA ARG A 18 11.35 -12.84 5.16
C ARG A 18 10.95 -12.06 3.90
N GLY A 19 10.11 -12.59 3.03
CA GLY A 19 9.66 -11.95 1.79
C GLY A 19 10.74 -11.78 0.71
N LYS A 20 12.01 -11.96 1.05
CA LYS A 20 13.15 -11.68 0.16
C LYS A 20 13.31 -12.63 -1.02
N ALA A 21 12.73 -13.83 -0.95
CA ALA A 21 12.84 -14.84 -2.02
C ALA A 21 11.74 -14.69 -3.08
N ILE A 22 10.57 -14.17 -2.71
CA ILE A 22 9.40 -14.06 -3.59
C ILE A 22 9.22 -12.62 -4.06
N PHE A 23 9.38 -11.65 -3.16
CA PHE A 23 9.17 -10.24 -3.45
C PHE A 23 10.51 -9.53 -3.66
N LYS A 24 10.64 -8.83 -4.78
CA LYS A 24 11.82 -8.01 -5.12
C LYS A 24 11.40 -6.55 -5.29
N PRO A 25 10.99 -5.87 -4.21
CA PRO A 25 10.62 -4.47 -4.32
C PRO A 25 11.82 -3.63 -4.77
N LEU A 26 11.53 -2.55 -5.50
CA LEU A 26 12.52 -1.56 -5.91
C LEU A 26 13.18 -0.93 -4.69
N ASN A 27 14.42 -0.51 -4.80
CA ASN A 27 15.07 0.25 -3.75
C ASN A 27 14.44 1.65 -3.64
N THR A 28 14.45 2.22 -2.43
CA THR A 28 14.03 3.60 -2.22
C THR A 28 14.86 4.55 -3.10
N GLY A 29 14.19 5.40 -3.87
CA GLY A 29 14.84 6.32 -4.78
C GLY A 29 13.88 6.98 -5.75
N ARG A 30 14.40 7.92 -6.54
CA ARG A 30 13.67 8.46 -7.71
C ARG A 30 13.85 7.51 -8.88
N ILE A 31 12.76 7.25 -9.59
CA ILE A 31 12.73 6.43 -10.81
C ILE A 31 12.96 7.34 -12.00
N ASP A 32 12.30 8.50 -12.01
CA ASP A 32 12.47 9.56 -12.99
C ASP A 32 12.16 10.94 -12.37
N GLU A 33 11.96 11.96 -13.19
CA GLU A 33 11.66 13.33 -12.75
C GLU A 33 10.32 13.47 -12.01
N ARG A 34 9.39 12.56 -12.22
CA ARG A 34 8.02 12.59 -11.67
C ARG A 34 7.73 11.47 -10.71
N VAL A 35 8.44 10.37 -10.80
CA VAL A 35 8.16 9.16 -10.04
C VAL A 35 9.27 8.87 -9.05
N ALA A 36 8.90 8.72 -7.81
CA ALA A 36 9.76 8.19 -6.75
C ALA A 36 9.11 6.97 -6.09
N CYS A 37 9.90 6.14 -5.46
CA CYS A 37 9.39 5.04 -4.66
C CYS A 37 10.09 4.92 -3.32
N VAL A 38 9.35 4.48 -2.33
CA VAL A 38 9.87 4.03 -1.04
C VAL A 38 9.71 2.52 -0.95
N ARG A 39 10.80 1.83 -0.65
CA ARG A 39 10.77 0.41 -0.35
C ARG A 39 10.32 0.21 1.09
N GLU A 40 9.17 -0.34 1.27
CA GLU A 40 8.71 -0.93 2.53
C GLU A 40 8.93 -2.45 2.45
N TRP A 41 9.05 -3.11 3.54
CA TRP A 41 9.34 -4.54 3.69
C TRP A 41 9.24 -5.41 2.40
N VAL A 42 8.04 -5.71 1.90
CA VAL A 42 7.77 -6.54 0.71
C VAL A 42 7.11 -5.77 -0.43
N ALA A 43 6.72 -4.52 -0.20
CA ALA A 43 6.00 -3.67 -1.13
C ALA A 43 6.78 -2.39 -1.45
N ASN A 44 6.35 -1.68 -2.48
CA ASN A 44 6.77 -0.31 -2.75
C ASN A 44 5.59 0.63 -2.59
N ILE A 45 5.87 1.81 -2.05
CA ILE A 45 4.98 2.95 -2.07
C ILE A 45 5.49 3.88 -3.16
N PHE A 46 4.61 4.30 -4.08
CA PHE A 46 5.00 5.20 -5.16
C PHE A 46 4.48 6.60 -4.91
N PHE A 47 5.23 7.56 -5.43
CA PHE A 47 4.89 8.99 -5.42
C PHE A 47 4.97 9.50 -6.84
N TYR A 48 3.87 10.02 -7.34
CA TYR A 48 3.81 10.67 -8.65
C TYR A 48 3.62 12.17 -8.44
N THR A 49 4.55 12.96 -8.97
CA THR A 49 4.54 14.42 -8.84
C THR A 49 4.36 15.09 -10.19
N LYS A 50 3.36 15.96 -10.30
CA LYS A 50 3.10 16.78 -11.49
C LYS A 50 2.43 18.09 -11.04
N ASN A 51 2.78 19.20 -11.66
CA ASN A 51 2.19 20.52 -11.39
C ASN A 51 2.26 20.94 -9.91
N GLY A 52 3.31 20.54 -9.18
CA GLY A 52 3.44 20.82 -7.75
C GLY A 52 2.59 19.94 -6.82
N ILE A 53 1.83 18.99 -7.36
CA ILE A 53 1.00 18.05 -6.60
C ILE A 53 1.68 16.70 -6.57
N THR A 54 1.73 16.09 -5.40
CA THR A 54 2.24 14.73 -5.23
C THR A 54 1.09 13.81 -4.81
N ILE A 55 0.84 12.79 -5.63
CA ILE A 55 -0.09 11.71 -5.37
C ILE A 55 0.70 10.53 -4.84
N MET A 56 0.28 9.97 -3.72
CA MET A 56 0.87 8.76 -3.14
C MET A 56 0.03 7.54 -3.53
N ILE A 57 0.68 6.45 -3.89
CA ILE A 57 0.05 5.16 -4.21
C ILE A 57 0.50 4.16 -3.17
N ASP A 58 -0.46 3.64 -2.41
CA ASP A 58 -0.32 2.86 -1.18
C ASP A 58 0.36 3.63 -0.04
N ALA A 59 0.17 3.15 1.20
CA ALA A 59 0.65 3.81 2.40
C ALA A 59 1.60 2.93 3.25
N GLY A 60 1.99 1.78 2.75
CA GLY A 60 2.96 0.91 3.40
C GLY A 60 2.50 0.34 4.74
N TYR A 61 3.42 -0.33 5.42
CA TYR A 61 3.17 -1.03 6.68
C TYR A 61 3.45 -0.16 7.91
N ASN A 62 4.53 0.64 7.88
CA ASN A 62 5.01 1.34 9.08
C ASN A 62 5.25 2.82 8.80
N TYR A 63 4.44 3.67 9.44
CA TYR A 63 4.47 5.12 9.25
C TYR A 63 5.83 5.76 9.60
N ALA A 64 6.52 5.29 10.62
CA ALA A 64 7.79 5.89 11.03
C ALA A 64 8.90 5.65 9.99
N ARG A 65 8.98 4.42 9.46
CA ARG A 65 9.90 4.10 8.37
C ARG A 65 9.54 4.82 7.07
N LEU A 66 8.24 4.90 6.77
CA LEU A 66 7.78 5.62 5.59
C LEU A 66 8.18 7.09 5.67
N ARG A 67 7.91 7.75 6.80
CA ARG A 67 8.31 9.15 7.05
C ARG A 67 9.82 9.35 6.89
N GLU A 68 10.64 8.49 7.51
CA GLU A 68 12.09 8.56 7.39
C GLU A 68 12.54 8.50 5.92
N LYS A 69 12.02 7.55 5.15
CA LYS A 69 12.41 7.36 3.74
C LYS A 69 11.83 8.41 2.81
N MET A 70 10.66 8.98 3.12
CA MET A 70 10.15 10.16 2.43
C MET A 70 11.11 11.33 2.61
N GLY A 71 11.68 11.50 3.81
CA GLY A 71 12.71 12.50 4.06
C GLY A 71 13.97 12.33 3.20
N TRP A 72 14.37 11.10 2.87
CA TRP A 72 15.50 10.86 1.93
C TRP A 72 15.20 11.32 0.51
N LEU A 73 13.93 11.50 0.17
CA LEU A 73 13.46 11.90 -1.16
C LEU A 73 13.00 13.36 -1.21
N ASP A 74 13.16 14.10 -0.10
CA ASP A 74 12.64 15.46 0.07
C ASP A 74 11.12 15.56 -0.14
N ILE A 75 10.36 14.51 0.27
CA ILE A 75 8.91 14.48 0.22
C ILE A 75 8.37 14.77 1.63
N ASP A 76 7.66 15.89 1.77
CA ASP A 76 6.98 16.25 3.01
C ASP A 76 5.65 15.47 3.13
N PRO A 77 5.50 14.61 4.14
CA PRO A 77 4.22 13.91 4.36
C PRO A 77 3.03 14.85 4.53
N ALA A 78 3.23 16.01 5.14
CA ALA A 78 2.17 16.99 5.35
C ALA A 78 1.68 17.62 4.03
N ALA A 79 2.46 17.54 2.95
CA ALA A 79 2.05 18.00 1.62
C ALA A 79 1.22 16.97 0.86
N ILE A 80 1.15 15.72 1.30
CA ILE A 80 0.36 14.67 0.65
C ILE A 80 -1.12 14.89 0.95
N ARG A 81 -1.90 15.15 -0.11
CA ARG A 81 -3.34 15.36 -0.04
C ARG A 81 -4.14 14.24 -0.70
N HIS A 82 -3.51 13.41 -1.50
CA HIS A 82 -4.15 12.38 -2.31
C HIS A 82 -3.40 11.06 -2.18
N ILE A 83 -4.09 10.02 -1.71
CA ILE A 83 -3.54 8.68 -1.52
C ILE A 83 -4.46 7.69 -2.22
N LEU A 84 -3.95 7.02 -3.25
CA LEU A 84 -4.64 5.95 -3.94
C LEU A 84 -4.23 4.62 -3.34
N ILE A 85 -5.19 3.82 -2.92
CA ILE A 85 -4.95 2.51 -2.31
C ILE A 85 -5.31 1.40 -3.31
N THR A 86 -4.34 0.56 -3.62
CA THR A 86 -4.55 -0.59 -4.50
C THR A 86 -5.44 -1.63 -3.84
N HIS A 87 -5.19 -1.95 -2.56
CA HIS A 87 -5.99 -2.89 -1.77
C HIS A 87 -5.75 -2.69 -0.26
N GLN A 88 -6.59 -3.31 0.56
CA GLN A 88 -6.67 -3.07 2.00
C GLN A 88 -5.65 -3.83 2.86
N ASP A 89 -4.71 -4.56 2.28
CA ASP A 89 -3.72 -5.31 3.08
C ASP A 89 -2.83 -4.35 3.87
N THR A 90 -2.43 -4.79 5.07
CA THR A 90 -1.77 -3.92 6.06
C THR A 90 -0.46 -3.32 5.57
N ASP A 91 0.24 -3.99 4.67
CA ASP A 91 1.46 -3.49 4.03
C ASP A 91 1.20 -2.43 2.94
N HIS A 92 -0.09 -2.12 2.66
CA HIS A 92 -0.54 -1.08 1.75
C HIS A 92 -1.31 0.06 2.43
N VAL A 93 -1.87 -0.17 3.62
CA VAL A 93 -2.67 0.83 4.35
C VAL A 93 -2.14 1.16 5.75
N GLY A 94 -1.06 0.51 6.20
CA GLY A 94 -0.59 0.55 7.59
C GLY A 94 -0.28 1.95 8.12
N ALA A 95 0.29 2.84 7.32
CA ALA A 95 0.59 4.20 7.76
C ALA A 95 -0.64 5.13 7.85
N LEU A 96 -1.84 4.65 7.50
CA LEU A 96 -3.11 5.37 7.69
C LEU A 96 -3.74 5.11 9.06
N GLU A 97 -3.12 4.30 9.91
CA GLU A 97 -3.65 3.94 11.23
C GLU A 97 -3.91 5.18 12.08
N THR A 98 -5.12 5.30 12.63
CA THR A 98 -5.56 6.43 13.47
C THR A 98 -4.68 6.61 14.70
N ASP A 99 -4.20 5.51 15.30
CA ASP A 99 -3.34 5.54 16.48
C ASP A 99 -1.87 5.85 16.17
N SER A 100 -1.51 5.97 14.88
CA SER A 100 -0.19 6.44 14.46
C SER A 100 -0.07 7.96 14.64
N GLU A 101 1.06 8.54 14.28
CA GLU A 101 1.26 10.01 14.32
C GLU A 101 0.32 10.79 13.37
N GLN A 102 -0.66 10.13 12.77
CA GLN A 102 -1.59 10.68 11.78
C GLN A 102 -0.87 11.45 10.66
N LEU A 103 0.16 10.82 10.15
CA LEU A 103 1.10 11.39 9.17
C LEU A 103 0.37 12.01 7.95
N PHE A 104 -0.74 11.42 7.56
CA PHE A 104 -1.53 11.81 6.39
C PHE A 104 -2.95 12.24 6.76
N ARG A 105 -3.15 12.85 7.94
CA ARG A 105 -4.47 13.23 8.46
C ARG A 105 -5.35 13.95 7.45
N ASP A 106 -4.76 14.90 6.73
CA ASP A 106 -5.50 15.79 5.83
C ASP A 106 -5.62 15.24 4.39
N ALA A 107 -5.15 14.01 4.16
CA ALA A 107 -5.25 13.39 2.85
C ALA A 107 -6.62 12.75 2.63
N THR A 108 -7.12 12.84 1.40
CA THR A 108 -8.21 12.03 0.90
C THR A 108 -7.66 10.69 0.42
N VAL A 109 -8.26 9.61 0.91
CA VAL A 109 -7.91 8.23 0.54
C VAL A 109 -8.89 7.75 -0.53
N TYR A 110 -8.38 7.41 -1.69
CA TYR A 110 -9.11 6.83 -2.81
C TYR A 110 -8.93 5.32 -2.76
N ILE A 111 -10.00 4.56 -2.62
CA ILE A 111 -9.96 3.11 -2.44
C ILE A 111 -11.11 2.44 -3.19
N GLY A 112 -10.88 1.28 -3.79
CA GLY A 112 -11.92 0.50 -4.42
C GLY A 112 -13.10 0.21 -3.48
N GLU A 113 -14.33 0.31 -3.97
CA GLU A 113 -15.55 0.12 -3.17
C GLU A 113 -15.55 -1.24 -2.45
N ILE A 114 -15.06 -2.29 -3.11
CA ILE A 114 -14.96 -3.63 -2.53
C ILE A 114 -13.90 -3.65 -1.40
N GLU A 115 -12.73 -3.06 -1.62
CA GLU A 115 -11.65 -3.02 -0.62
C GLU A 115 -12.06 -2.20 0.61
N ASN A 116 -12.79 -1.11 0.41
CA ASN A 116 -13.29 -0.31 1.53
C ASN A 116 -14.19 -1.13 2.47
N ARG A 117 -15.01 -2.06 1.98
CA ARG A 117 -15.84 -2.93 2.82
C ARG A 117 -15.01 -3.86 3.71
N TYR A 118 -13.85 -4.30 3.21
CA TYR A 118 -12.90 -5.08 4.03
C TYR A 118 -12.19 -4.18 5.05
N LEU A 119 -11.77 -2.98 4.65
CA LEU A 119 -11.11 -2.02 5.52
C LEU A 119 -12.02 -1.59 6.68
N THR A 120 -13.31 -1.37 6.42
CA THR A 120 -14.29 -1.00 7.45
C THR A 120 -14.79 -2.18 8.30
N GLY A 121 -14.46 -3.41 7.91
CA GLY A 121 -14.96 -4.63 8.55
C GLY A 121 -16.40 -5.00 8.20
N GLU A 122 -17.04 -4.30 7.25
CA GLU A 122 -18.36 -4.67 6.71
C GLU A 122 -18.32 -6.06 6.06
N THR A 123 -17.23 -6.36 5.37
CA THR A 123 -16.95 -7.68 4.79
C THR A 123 -15.70 -8.26 5.41
N ARG A 124 -15.70 -9.58 5.64
CA ARG A 124 -14.56 -10.29 6.23
C ARG A 124 -13.94 -11.23 5.21
N TRP A 125 -12.63 -11.13 5.06
CA TRP A 125 -11.88 -12.07 4.24
C TRP A 125 -11.74 -13.41 4.97
N LYS A 126 -12.11 -14.52 4.30
CA LYS A 126 -11.83 -15.87 4.79
C LYS A 126 -10.38 -16.23 4.50
N VAL A 127 -9.60 -16.45 5.53
CA VAL A 127 -8.29 -17.08 5.44
C VAL A 127 -8.40 -18.57 5.77
N PHE A 128 -7.34 -19.33 5.62
CA PHE A 128 -7.29 -20.78 5.79
C PHE A 128 -8.16 -21.33 6.94
N HIS A 129 -8.87 -22.43 6.67
CA HIS A 129 -9.70 -23.18 7.65
C HIS A 129 -10.85 -22.39 8.29
N GLY A 130 -11.42 -21.41 7.59
CA GLY A 130 -12.57 -20.68 8.09
C GLY A 130 -12.27 -19.58 9.10
N LEU A 131 -11.01 -19.28 9.37
CA LEU A 131 -10.61 -18.09 10.08
C LEU A 131 -10.85 -16.85 9.19
N TYR A 132 -11.28 -15.75 9.80
CA TYR A 132 -11.47 -14.48 9.10
C TYR A 132 -10.30 -13.55 9.40
N LYS A 133 -9.80 -12.87 8.36
CA LYS A 133 -8.91 -11.74 8.53
C LYS A 133 -9.72 -10.60 9.17
N LEU A 134 -9.25 -10.08 10.29
CA LEU A 134 -9.84 -8.90 10.91
C LEU A 134 -9.26 -7.64 10.23
N PRO A 135 -10.04 -6.57 10.11
CA PRO A 135 -9.46 -5.28 9.76
C PRO A 135 -8.43 -4.91 10.82
N MET A 136 -7.19 -4.71 10.37
CA MET A 136 -6.07 -4.42 11.28
C MET A 136 -5.74 -2.93 11.34
N VAL A 137 -6.22 -2.15 10.38
CA VAL A 137 -5.97 -0.73 10.26
C VAL A 137 -7.27 0.04 10.41
N LYS A 138 -7.29 0.98 11.33
CA LYS A 138 -8.40 1.93 11.51
C LYS A 138 -7.95 3.29 11.02
N THR A 139 -8.69 3.87 10.11
CA THR A 139 -8.38 5.18 9.56
C THR A 139 -9.59 6.10 9.58
N ASP A 140 -9.37 7.35 10.01
CA ASP A 140 -10.36 8.43 10.01
C ASP A 140 -10.26 9.33 8.76
N ASN A 141 -9.35 9.03 7.84
CA ASN A 141 -9.21 9.77 6.60
C ASN A 141 -10.54 9.83 5.84
N ARG A 142 -10.82 10.98 5.23
CA ARG A 142 -11.88 11.07 4.22
C ARG A 142 -11.61 10.04 3.12
N ARG A 143 -12.63 9.29 2.72
CA ARG A 143 -12.53 8.27 1.67
C ARG A 143 -13.40 8.63 0.47
N GLU A 144 -12.85 8.41 -0.71
CA GLU A 144 -13.56 8.41 -1.98
C GLU A 144 -13.51 7.00 -2.58
N LEU A 145 -14.69 6.47 -2.90
CA LEU A 145 -14.82 5.09 -3.36
C LEU A 145 -14.64 5.02 -4.88
N LEU A 146 -13.73 4.17 -5.32
CA LEU A 146 -13.40 3.98 -6.73
C LEU A 146 -14.21 2.82 -7.32
N ARG A 147 -14.55 2.96 -8.61
CA ARG A 147 -15.19 1.95 -9.43
C ARG A 147 -14.37 1.65 -10.68
N ASP A 148 -14.60 0.48 -11.23
CA ASP A 148 -13.98 0.07 -12.50
C ASP A 148 -14.28 1.05 -13.63
N GLY A 149 -13.23 1.42 -14.38
CA GLY A 149 -13.31 2.37 -15.48
C GLY A 149 -13.55 3.83 -15.07
N GLN A 150 -13.55 4.15 -13.78
CA GLN A 150 -13.68 5.53 -13.32
C GLN A 150 -12.43 6.33 -13.66
N VAL A 151 -12.62 7.54 -14.17
CA VAL A 151 -11.53 8.50 -14.36
C VAL A 151 -11.62 9.55 -13.25
N LEU A 152 -10.56 9.67 -12.47
CA LEU A 152 -10.36 10.75 -11.51
C LEU A 152 -9.68 11.93 -12.21
N ASP A 153 -10.07 13.12 -11.86
CA ASP A 153 -9.31 14.34 -12.14
C ASP A 153 -8.82 14.93 -10.81
N ILE A 154 -7.53 14.84 -10.58
CA ILE A 154 -6.87 15.44 -9.42
C ILE A 154 -6.04 16.62 -9.92
N ASP A 155 -6.63 17.81 -9.89
CA ASP A 155 -6.00 19.07 -10.31
C ASP A 155 -5.34 18.99 -11.71
N GLY A 156 -6.04 18.40 -12.66
CA GLY A 156 -5.59 18.20 -14.04
C GLY A 156 -4.68 16.99 -14.25
N ILE A 157 -4.56 16.13 -13.24
CA ILE A 157 -3.96 14.80 -13.36
C ILE A 157 -5.09 13.79 -13.54
N LEU A 158 -5.24 13.28 -14.75
CA LEU A 158 -6.26 12.27 -15.06
C LEU A 158 -5.72 10.88 -14.72
N ILE A 159 -6.50 10.12 -13.95
CA ILE A 159 -6.15 8.78 -13.49
C ILE A 159 -7.32 7.85 -13.81
N GLU A 160 -7.09 6.88 -14.68
CA GLU A 160 -8.04 5.82 -14.94
C GLU A 160 -7.89 4.72 -13.87
N CYS A 161 -8.99 4.35 -13.24
CA CYS A 161 -9.04 3.36 -12.17
C CYS A 161 -9.58 2.05 -12.74
N LEU A 162 -8.79 0.99 -12.70
CA LEU A 162 -9.19 -0.31 -13.23
C LEU A 162 -9.30 -1.34 -12.09
N LEU A 163 -10.38 -2.10 -12.09
CA LEU A 163 -10.57 -3.23 -11.18
C LEU A 163 -9.87 -4.46 -11.75
N VAL A 164 -8.87 -4.96 -11.04
CA VAL A 164 -8.08 -6.14 -11.44
C VAL A 164 -8.12 -7.18 -10.32
N PRO A 165 -9.22 -7.95 -10.18
CA PRO A 165 -9.36 -8.93 -9.12
C PRO A 165 -8.35 -10.08 -9.31
N GLY A 166 -7.75 -10.53 -8.20
CA GLY A 166 -6.75 -11.60 -8.21
C GLY A 166 -6.14 -11.77 -6.84
N HIS A 167 -5.23 -10.88 -6.45
CA HIS A 167 -4.66 -10.85 -5.11
C HIS A 167 -5.73 -10.57 -4.06
N THR A 168 -6.54 -9.55 -4.27
CA THR A 168 -7.80 -9.31 -3.57
C THR A 168 -8.95 -9.20 -4.59
N TRP A 169 -10.22 -9.25 -4.12
CA TRP A 169 -11.39 -9.16 -5.00
C TRP A 169 -11.62 -7.73 -5.53
N GLY A 170 -11.17 -6.74 -4.80
CA GLY A 170 -11.35 -5.34 -5.11
C GLY A 170 -10.06 -4.62 -5.50
N HIS A 171 -9.00 -5.36 -5.85
CA HIS A 171 -7.72 -4.78 -6.23
C HIS A 171 -7.87 -3.77 -7.37
N MET A 172 -7.38 -2.55 -7.15
CA MET A 172 -7.39 -1.47 -8.12
C MET A 172 -5.99 -1.20 -8.66
N VAL A 173 -5.91 -0.86 -9.92
CA VAL A 173 -4.68 -0.39 -10.56
C VAL A 173 -4.95 0.88 -11.36
#